data_aebf4f1fb09618fce465195e81bfedce
#
_entry.id   aebf4f1fb09618fce465195e81bfedce
#
_cell.length_a   1.000
_cell.length_b   1.000
_cell.length_c   1.000
_cell.angle_alpha   90.00
_cell.angle_beta   90.00
_cell.angle_gamma   90.00
#
_symmetry.space_group_name_H-M   'P 1'
#
loop_
_entity.id
_entity.type
_entity.pdbx_description
1 polymer ?
#
loop_
_entity_poly.entity_id
_entity_poly.type
_entity_poly.pdbx_seq_one_letter_code
_entity_poly.pdbx_strand_id
1 'polypeptide(L)'
;MKIAVIGATGTIGSKIAAELEKRGHEVVPISRSHGVDVSSLADLSAALTGVDVVIDAINNMIMSSKKAQTAFISTSSNIAQAAAYNDVKRIVCVSIAGVENPAVSRGYGYYAGKAAQEKTYQDSAVDTVIIRSTQWFELLDPIVQQVTVGPVSVLPTMKMAPIPAEAAAHLVCDVADGSEKVPGTGIVSIRGEEEGTTAEFVKRLLTARGEVGGKTPKVVRQLPYFGSAIAKGGLIPDPANHTVSTTLEEWLASL
;
A
#
# COMPACT_ATOMS: atom_id res chain seq x y z
N MET A 1 2.53 22.57 -6.55
CA MET A 1 1.57 21.77 -7.34
C MET A 1 0.32 21.56 -6.52
N LYS A 2 -0.81 21.29 -7.16
CA LYS A 2 -2.03 20.83 -6.51
C LYS A 2 -2.15 19.33 -6.66
N ILE A 3 -2.11 18.60 -5.55
CA ILE A 3 -2.01 17.13 -5.54
C ILE A 3 -3.19 16.53 -4.78
N ALA A 4 -3.97 15.68 -5.44
CA ALA A 4 -5.06 14.95 -4.79
C ALA A 4 -4.55 13.63 -4.18
N VAL A 5 -4.90 13.38 -2.91
CA VAL A 5 -4.58 12.14 -2.21
C VAL A 5 -5.87 11.37 -1.94
N ILE A 6 -6.12 10.32 -2.71
CA ILE A 6 -7.28 9.45 -2.56
C ILE A 6 -6.96 8.38 -1.52
N GLY A 7 -7.82 8.25 -0.50
CA GLY A 7 -7.52 7.46 0.68
C GLY A 7 -6.70 8.21 1.74
N ALA A 8 -6.82 9.56 1.77
CA ALA A 8 -6.05 10.46 2.62
C ALA A 8 -6.14 10.17 4.14
N THR A 9 -7.16 9.44 4.59
CA THR A 9 -7.34 9.06 6.01
C THR A 9 -6.77 7.68 6.36
N GLY A 10 -6.21 6.98 5.38
CA GLY A 10 -5.58 5.67 5.58
C GLY A 10 -4.15 5.77 6.14
N THR A 11 -3.58 4.62 6.52
CA THR A 11 -2.23 4.52 7.13
C THR A 11 -1.17 5.25 6.31
N ILE A 12 -1.11 5.02 5.00
CA ILE A 12 -0.11 5.68 4.15
C ILE A 12 -0.64 7.02 3.60
N GLY A 13 -1.93 7.10 3.28
CA GLY A 13 -2.50 8.32 2.69
C GLY A 13 -2.38 9.55 3.60
N SER A 14 -2.53 9.38 4.91
CA SER A 14 -2.33 10.47 5.88
C SER A 14 -0.87 10.92 5.97
N LYS A 15 0.08 9.99 5.88
CA LYS A 15 1.52 10.30 5.85
C LYS A 15 1.91 11.03 4.56
N ILE A 16 1.37 10.59 3.42
CA ILE A 16 1.56 11.24 2.11
C ILE A 16 1.01 12.67 2.15
N ALA A 17 -0.22 12.86 2.63
CA ALA A 17 -0.83 14.18 2.70
C ALA A 17 0.01 15.14 3.57
N ALA A 18 0.39 14.71 4.77
CA ALA A 18 1.21 15.51 5.68
C ALA A 18 2.59 15.85 5.09
N GLU A 19 3.25 14.91 4.42
CA GLU A 19 4.55 15.16 3.80
C GLU A 19 4.46 16.13 2.61
N LEU A 20 3.42 16.01 1.78
CA LEU A 20 3.18 16.96 0.67
C LEU A 20 2.89 18.37 1.17
N GLU A 21 2.09 18.52 2.23
CA GLU A 21 1.83 19.82 2.87
C GLU A 21 3.13 20.43 3.41
N LYS A 22 3.97 19.63 4.08
CA LYS A 22 5.28 20.05 4.59
C LYS A 22 6.22 20.52 3.46
N ARG A 23 6.11 19.91 2.27
CA ARG A 23 6.85 20.33 1.06
C ARG A 23 6.25 21.58 0.39
N GLY A 24 5.15 22.12 0.90
CA GLY A 24 4.50 23.34 0.38
C GLY A 24 3.59 23.08 -0.83
N HIS A 25 3.10 21.86 -1.02
CA HIS A 25 2.09 21.57 -2.04
C HIS A 25 0.67 21.86 -1.53
N GLU A 26 -0.23 22.20 -2.45
CA GLU A 26 -1.67 22.24 -2.16
C GLU A 26 -2.23 20.82 -2.20
N VAL A 27 -2.66 20.30 -1.05
CA VAL A 27 -3.20 18.93 -0.93
C VAL A 27 -4.72 18.96 -0.98
N VAL A 28 -5.30 18.12 -1.86
CA VAL A 28 -6.75 17.85 -1.91
C VAL A 28 -6.99 16.46 -1.30
N PRO A 29 -7.40 16.39 -0.01
CA PRO A 29 -7.66 15.09 0.63
C PRO A 29 -8.99 14.53 0.14
N ILE A 30 -8.96 13.32 -0.44
CA ILE A 30 -10.14 12.63 -0.94
C ILE A 30 -10.39 11.38 -0.12
N SER A 31 -11.54 11.36 0.55
CA SER A 31 -12.06 10.21 1.30
C SER A 31 -13.54 10.40 1.60
N ARG A 32 -14.20 9.36 2.07
CA ARG A 32 -15.61 9.44 2.49
C ARG A 32 -15.84 10.44 3.63
N SER A 33 -14.88 10.59 4.54
CA SER A 33 -14.92 11.58 5.62
C SER A 33 -14.78 13.03 5.13
N HIS A 34 -14.21 13.21 3.94
CA HIS A 34 -14.13 14.51 3.25
C HIS A 34 -15.29 14.72 2.25
N GLY A 35 -16.31 13.86 2.30
CA GLY A 35 -17.52 14.03 1.49
C GLY A 35 -17.39 13.63 0.03
N VAL A 36 -16.29 12.96 -0.39
CA VAL A 36 -16.08 12.50 -1.76
C VAL A 36 -16.22 10.98 -1.83
N ASP A 37 -17.19 10.52 -2.63
CA ASP A 37 -17.36 9.11 -2.94
C ASP A 37 -16.61 8.75 -4.24
N VAL A 38 -15.58 7.95 -4.13
CA VAL A 38 -14.78 7.47 -5.28
C VAL A 38 -15.57 6.55 -6.24
N SER A 39 -16.74 6.06 -5.83
CA SER A 39 -17.67 5.35 -6.72
C SER A 39 -18.49 6.29 -7.61
N SER A 40 -18.58 7.57 -7.26
CA SER A 40 -19.23 8.62 -8.03
C SER A 40 -18.22 9.33 -8.94
N LEU A 41 -18.35 9.11 -10.25
CA LEU A 41 -17.50 9.81 -11.22
C LEU A 41 -17.70 11.33 -11.18
N ALA A 42 -18.92 11.79 -10.88
CA ALA A 42 -19.24 13.22 -10.78
C ALA A 42 -18.50 13.87 -9.59
N ASP A 43 -18.54 13.21 -8.40
CA ASP A 43 -17.87 13.71 -7.20
C ASP A 43 -16.35 13.74 -7.39
N LEU A 44 -15.79 12.67 -7.94
CA LEU A 44 -14.37 12.62 -8.29
C LEU A 44 -13.98 13.71 -9.29
N SER A 45 -14.75 13.88 -10.37
CA SER A 45 -14.44 14.88 -11.39
C SER A 45 -14.47 16.30 -10.81
N ALA A 46 -15.45 16.59 -9.95
CA ALA A 46 -15.52 17.88 -9.27
C ALA A 46 -14.30 18.09 -8.32
N ALA A 47 -13.93 17.05 -7.55
CA ALA A 47 -12.82 17.13 -6.62
C ALA A 47 -11.45 17.25 -7.30
N LEU A 48 -11.30 16.76 -8.54
CA LEU A 48 -10.05 16.81 -9.30
C LEU A 48 -9.88 18.09 -10.14
N THR A 49 -10.79 19.06 -10.05
CA THR A 49 -10.68 20.31 -10.79
C THR A 49 -9.39 21.07 -10.46
N GLY A 50 -8.55 21.28 -11.47
CA GLY A 50 -7.26 21.97 -11.36
C GLY A 50 -6.18 21.19 -10.62
N VAL A 51 -6.35 19.88 -10.40
CA VAL A 51 -5.36 19.00 -9.80
C VAL A 51 -4.28 18.65 -10.83
N ASP A 52 -3.01 18.76 -10.45
CA ASP A 52 -1.87 18.39 -11.28
C ASP A 52 -1.58 16.88 -11.26
N VAL A 53 -1.63 16.28 -10.06
CA VAL A 53 -1.28 14.87 -9.82
C VAL A 53 -2.30 14.22 -8.88
N VAL A 54 -2.67 13.00 -9.17
CA VAL A 54 -3.52 12.16 -8.31
C VAL A 54 -2.67 11.03 -7.71
N ILE A 55 -2.76 10.86 -6.40
CA ILE A 55 -2.19 9.71 -5.69
C ILE A 55 -3.33 8.80 -5.23
N ASP A 56 -3.32 7.55 -5.69
CA ASP A 56 -4.26 6.52 -5.23
C ASP A 56 -3.63 5.66 -4.14
N ALA A 57 -4.00 5.92 -2.90
CA ALA A 57 -3.61 5.18 -1.71
C ALA A 57 -4.77 4.35 -1.12
N ILE A 58 -5.79 4.02 -1.94
CA ILE A 58 -6.94 3.22 -1.49
C ILE A 58 -6.50 1.80 -1.16
N ASN A 59 -6.99 1.34 0.01
CA ASN A 59 -6.79 -0.02 0.49
C ASN A 59 -8.12 -0.64 0.91
N ASN A 60 -8.63 -1.58 0.11
CA ASN A 60 -9.86 -2.34 0.37
C ASN A 60 -9.50 -3.80 0.63
N MET A 61 -9.47 -4.22 1.90
CA MET A 61 -9.18 -5.60 2.31
C MET A 61 -10.36 -6.53 2.02
N ILE A 62 -10.49 -6.98 0.78
CA ILE A 62 -11.55 -7.88 0.31
C ILE A 62 -10.98 -9.29 0.10
N MET A 63 -11.50 -10.28 0.85
CA MET A 63 -11.03 -11.67 0.80
C MET A 63 -11.41 -12.39 -0.50
N SER A 64 -12.60 -12.11 -1.03
CA SER A 64 -13.08 -12.75 -2.27
C SER A 64 -12.39 -12.16 -3.49
N SER A 65 -11.66 -12.98 -4.24
CA SER A 65 -10.90 -12.56 -5.43
C SER A 65 -11.77 -11.83 -6.46
N LYS A 66 -12.95 -12.38 -6.79
CA LYS A 66 -13.88 -11.74 -7.73
C LYS A 66 -14.37 -10.38 -7.25
N LYS A 67 -14.78 -10.29 -5.96
CA LYS A 67 -15.25 -9.02 -5.38
C LYS A 67 -14.12 -8.00 -5.29
N ALA A 68 -12.91 -8.43 -4.91
CA ALA A 68 -11.75 -7.56 -4.84
C ALA A 68 -11.40 -6.99 -6.23
N GLN A 69 -11.27 -7.84 -7.25
CA GLN A 69 -11.00 -7.39 -8.61
C GLN A 69 -12.08 -6.40 -9.10
N THR A 70 -13.36 -6.73 -8.95
CA THR A 70 -14.45 -5.83 -9.35
C THR A 70 -14.36 -4.48 -8.64
N ALA A 71 -14.14 -4.46 -7.33
CA ALA A 71 -14.05 -3.22 -6.56
C ALA A 71 -12.84 -2.37 -6.97
N PHE A 72 -11.67 -2.98 -7.10
CA PHE A 72 -10.45 -2.25 -7.49
C PHE A 72 -10.52 -1.75 -8.94
N ILE A 73 -11.02 -2.56 -9.90
CA ILE A 73 -11.23 -2.15 -11.29
C ILE A 73 -12.21 -0.96 -11.35
N SER A 74 -13.37 -1.07 -10.69
CA SER A 74 -14.37 0.00 -10.71
C SER A 74 -13.79 1.31 -10.16
N THR A 75 -13.13 1.25 -9.01
CA THR A 75 -12.55 2.45 -8.38
C THR A 75 -11.43 3.06 -9.23
N SER A 76 -10.47 2.25 -9.69
CA SER A 76 -9.36 2.76 -10.51
C SER A 76 -9.82 3.27 -11.88
N SER A 77 -10.86 2.67 -12.48
CA SER A 77 -11.46 3.18 -13.72
C SER A 77 -12.10 4.55 -13.51
N ASN A 78 -12.86 4.74 -12.43
CA ASN A 78 -13.45 6.04 -12.11
C ASN A 78 -12.37 7.11 -11.89
N ILE A 79 -11.30 6.77 -11.15
CA ILE A 79 -10.18 7.67 -10.90
C ILE A 79 -9.49 8.06 -12.22
N ALA A 80 -9.18 7.07 -13.06
CA ALA A 80 -8.52 7.30 -14.35
C ALA A 80 -9.39 8.17 -15.29
N GLN A 81 -10.71 7.92 -15.34
CA GLN A 81 -11.64 8.72 -16.14
C GLN A 81 -11.75 10.16 -15.63
N ALA A 82 -11.90 10.35 -14.31
CA ALA A 82 -11.96 11.69 -13.71
C ALA A 82 -10.64 12.44 -13.88
N ALA A 83 -9.49 11.77 -13.76
CA ALA A 83 -8.18 12.34 -14.00
C ALA A 83 -8.00 12.77 -15.47
N ALA A 84 -8.39 11.92 -16.42
CA ALA A 84 -8.34 12.25 -17.85
C ALA A 84 -9.26 13.44 -18.20
N TYR A 85 -10.47 13.47 -17.63
CA TYR A 85 -11.42 14.58 -17.85
C TYR A 85 -10.91 15.94 -17.34
N ASN A 86 -10.09 15.94 -16.28
CA ASN A 86 -9.54 17.14 -15.65
C ASN A 86 -8.10 17.46 -16.09
N ASP A 87 -7.59 16.83 -17.14
CA ASP A 87 -6.23 17.02 -17.67
C ASP A 87 -5.13 16.80 -16.60
N VAL A 88 -5.38 15.87 -15.67
CA VAL A 88 -4.39 15.48 -14.65
C VAL A 88 -3.16 14.89 -15.36
N LYS A 89 -1.98 15.40 -15.00
CA LYS A 89 -0.72 15.03 -15.67
C LYS A 89 -0.23 13.63 -15.34
N ARG A 90 -0.49 13.18 -14.10
CA ARG A 90 0.01 11.88 -13.61
C ARG A 90 -0.89 11.27 -12.54
N ILE A 91 -0.99 9.94 -12.56
CA ILE A 91 -1.53 9.13 -11.46
C ILE A 91 -0.36 8.37 -10.81
N VAL A 92 -0.24 8.45 -9.50
CA VAL A 92 0.68 7.64 -8.70
C VAL A 92 -0.13 6.61 -7.93
N CYS A 93 0.03 5.33 -8.27
CA CYS A 93 -0.70 4.24 -7.62
C CYS A 93 0.17 3.56 -6.55
N VAL A 94 -0.27 3.56 -5.31
CA VAL A 94 0.36 2.79 -4.24
C VAL A 94 -0.07 1.33 -4.36
N SER A 95 0.87 0.45 -4.69
CA SER A 95 0.65 -0.97 -4.90
C SER A 95 1.56 -1.84 -4.02
N ILE A 96 1.53 -3.14 -4.26
CA ILE A 96 2.25 -4.14 -3.47
C ILE A 96 3.23 -4.87 -4.39
N ALA A 97 4.45 -5.09 -3.92
CA ALA A 97 5.44 -5.87 -4.63
C ALA A 97 4.97 -7.32 -4.85
N GLY A 98 5.22 -7.85 -6.02
CA GLY A 98 4.94 -9.24 -6.38
C GLY A 98 3.50 -9.53 -6.81
N VAL A 99 2.56 -8.57 -6.77
CA VAL A 99 1.15 -8.82 -7.18
C VAL A 99 1.01 -9.12 -8.67
N GLU A 100 1.96 -8.72 -9.49
CA GLU A 100 2.04 -9.06 -10.91
C GLU A 100 2.27 -10.55 -11.16
N ASN A 101 2.84 -11.26 -10.18
CA ASN A 101 3.06 -12.70 -10.26
C ASN A 101 1.75 -13.46 -10.00
N PRO A 102 1.23 -14.23 -10.97
CA PRO A 102 -0.01 -14.99 -10.79
C PRO A 102 0.04 -15.99 -9.61
N ALA A 103 1.23 -16.48 -9.23
CA ALA A 103 1.37 -17.37 -8.08
C ALA A 103 1.12 -16.65 -6.74
N VAL A 104 1.30 -15.33 -6.70
CA VAL A 104 0.99 -14.46 -5.56
C VAL A 104 -0.46 -14.00 -5.62
N SER A 105 -0.87 -13.40 -6.74
CA SER A 105 -2.19 -12.78 -6.86
C SER A 105 -3.35 -13.78 -6.79
N ARG A 106 -3.15 -15.05 -7.20
CA ARG A 106 -4.16 -16.11 -7.02
C ARG A 106 -4.26 -16.63 -5.60
N GLY A 107 -3.25 -16.41 -4.76
CA GLY A 107 -3.19 -16.93 -3.40
C GLY A 107 -4.13 -16.20 -2.43
N TYR A 108 -4.45 -14.93 -2.69
CA TYR A 108 -5.27 -14.11 -1.82
C TYR A 108 -6.04 -13.05 -2.61
N GLY A 109 -7.34 -12.92 -2.35
CA GLY A 109 -8.24 -12.07 -3.14
C GLY A 109 -7.82 -10.60 -3.18
N TYR A 110 -7.30 -10.07 -2.09
CA TYR A 110 -6.77 -8.72 -2.02
C TYR A 110 -5.62 -8.46 -3.02
N TYR A 111 -4.67 -9.39 -3.16
CA TYR A 111 -3.59 -9.27 -4.13
C TYR A 111 -4.09 -9.38 -5.58
N ALA A 112 -5.12 -10.19 -5.82
CA ALA A 112 -5.79 -10.23 -7.13
C ALA A 112 -6.45 -8.88 -7.46
N GLY A 113 -7.02 -8.20 -6.46
CA GLY A 113 -7.57 -6.85 -6.60
C GLY A 113 -6.49 -5.82 -6.93
N LYS A 114 -5.36 -5.85 -6.23
CA LYS A 114 -4.23 -4.93 -6.47
C LYS A 114 -3.62 -5.15 -7.87
N ALA A 115 -3.45 -6.40 -8.31
CA ALA A 115 -2.99 -6.70 -9.66
C ALA A 115 -3.96 -6.15 -10.72
N ALA A 116 -5.27 -6.26 -10.49
CA ALA A 116 -6.28 -5.71 -11.39
C ALA A 116 -6.27 -4.16 -11.40
N GLN A 117 -6.03 -3.51 -10.25
CA GLN A 117 -5.84 -2.06 -10.14
C GLN A 117 -4.65 -1.59 -10.98
N GLU A 118 -3.48 -2.23 -10.83
CA GLU A 118 -2.30 -1.91 -11.63
C GLU A 118 -2.59 -1.98 -13.12
N LYS A 119 -3.22 -3.08 -13.56
CA LYS A 119 -3.56 -3.24 -14.98
C LYS A 119 -4.51 -2.15 -15.47
N THR A 120 -5.53 -1.79 -14.69
CA THR A 120 -6.46 -0.71 -15.07
C THR A 120 -5.74 0.60 -15.30
N TYR A 121 -4.78 0.94 -14.44
CA TYR A 121 -4.00 2.17 -14.59
C TYR A 121 -3.00 2.09 -15.75
N GLN A 122 -2.35 0.95 -15.97
CA GLN A 122 -1.46 0.75 -17.12
C GLN A 122 -2.18 0.88 -18.46
N ASP A 123 -3.46 0.49 -18.50
CA ASP A 123 -4.31 0.59 -19.69
C ASP A 123 -4.96 1.99 -19.84
N SER A 124 -4.76 2.91 -18.88
CA SER A 124 -5.35 4.26 -18.89
C SER A 124 -4.61 5.21 -19.84
N ALA A 125 -5.30 6.30 -20.23
CA ALA A 125 -4.71 7.35 -21.07
C ALA A 125 -3.81 8.33 -20.29
N VAL A 126 -3.90 8.33 -18.96
CA VAL A 126 -3.12 9.23 -18.09
C VAL A 126 -1.77 8.59 -17.77
N ASP A 127 -0.68 9.38 -17.82
CA ASP A 127 0.63 8.91 -17.37
C ASP A 127 0.54 8.34 -15.95
N THR A 128 0.95 7.09 -15.77
CA THR A 128 0.79 6.39 -14.50
C THR A 128 2.10 5.82 -13.99
N VAL A 129 2.37 6.06 -12.70
CA VAL A 129 3.48 5.45 -12.01
C VAL A 129 2.95 4.54 -10.90
N ILE A 130 3.41 3.29 -10.89
CA ILE A 130 3.03 2.29 -9.88
C ILE A 130 4.17 2.15 -8.87
N ILE A 131 3.88 2.41 -7.59
CA ILE A 131 4.83 2.20 -6.50
C ILE A 131 4.54 0.84 -5.87
N ARG A 132 5.42 -0.12 -6.08
CA ARG A 132 5.34 -1.47 -5.51
C ARG A 132 6.15 -1.53 -4.22
N SER A 133 5.47 -1.42 -3.09
CA SER A 133 6.08 -1.50 -1.75
C SER A 133 5.99 -2.92 -1.19
N THR A 134 6.99 -3.31 -0.40
CA THR A 134 6.85 -4.44 0.52
C THR A 134 5.94 -4.06 1.70
N GLN A 135 5.74 -4.98 2.65
CA GLN A 135 4.89 -4.77 3.83
C GLN A 135 5.45 -3.64 4.71
N TRP A 136 4.56 -2.98 5.46
CA TRP A 136 4.97 -1.97 6.42
C TRP A 136 4.96 -2.54 7.84
N PHE A 137 5.86 -2.08 8.70
CA PHE A 137 5.90 -2.49 10.12
C PHE A 137 4.56 -2.21 10.81
N GLU A 138 3.89 -1.11 10.46
CA GLU A 138 2.58 -0.72 10.97
C GLU A 138 1.47 -1.75 10.68
N LEU A 139 1.63 -2.62 9.70
CA LEU A 139 0.64 -3.66 9.36
C LEU A 139 0.70 -4.87 10.30
N LEU A 140 1.76 -5.02 11.09
CA LEU A 140 1.90 -6.16 12.01
C LEU A 140 0.84 -6.13 13.11
N ASP A 141 0.51 -4.96 13.66
CA ASP A 141 -0.53 -4.79 14.67
C ASP A 141 -1.92 -5.25 14.18
N PRO A 142 -2.48 -4.74 13.07
CA PRO A 142 -3.77 -5.21 12.56
C PRO A 142 -3.77 -6.69 12.14
N ILE A 143 -2.65 -7.21 11.62
CA ILE A 143 -2.56 -8.65 11.30
C ILE A 143 -2.74 -9.49 12.59
N VAL A 144 -1.99 -9.18 13.64
CA VAL A 144 -2.09 -9.91 14.92
C VAL A 144 -3.48 -9.76 15.54
N GLN A 145 -4.03 -8.55 15.51
CA GLN A 145 -5.37 -8.28 16.04
C GLN A 145 -6.45 -9.17 15.39
N GLN A 146 -6.39 -9.37 14.07
CA GLN A 146 -7.37 -10.14 13.31
C GLN A 146 -7.26 -11.66 13.54
N VAL A 147 -6.05 -12.19 13.76
CA VAL A 147 -5.81 -13.62 13.78
C VAL A 147 -5.54 -14.19 15.18
N THR A 148 -5.68 -13.38 16.23
CA THR A 148 -5.47 -13.80 17.62
C THR A 148 -6.79 -14.08 18.32
N VAL A 149 -6.94 -15.30 18.81
CA VAL A 149 -8.07 -15.75 19.61
C VAL A 149 -7.55 -16.24 20.97
N GLY A 150 -7.93 -15.56 22.04
CA GLY A 150 -7.41 -15.85 23.38
C GLY A 150 -5.87 -15.81 23.43
N PRO A 151 -5.20 -16.85 23.97
CA PRO A 151 -3.75 -16.86 24.07
C PRO A 151 -3.01 -17.31 22.80
N VAL A 152 -3.72 -17.56 21.69
CA VAL A 152 -3.14 -18.16 20.46
C VAL A 152 -3.29 -17.20 19.28
N SER A 153 -2.17 -16.94 18.60
CA SER A 153 -2.12 -16.23 17.31
C SER A 153 -1.70 -17.21 16.21
N VAL A 154 -2.50 -17.28 15.13
CA VAL A 154 -2.21 -18.11 13.94
C VAL A 154 -1.94 -17.19 12.76
N LEU A 155 -0.68 -16.83 12.58
CA LEU A 155 -0.23 -15.89 11.56
C LEU A 155 -0.14 -16.53 10.17
N PRO A 156 -0.26 -15.75 9.07
CA PRO A 156 0.14 -16.23 7.76
C PRO A 156 1.64 -16.54 7.73
N THR A 157 2.04 -17.67 7.16
CA THR A 157 3.44 -17.86 6.78
C THR A 157 3.75 -16.96 5.61
N MET A 158 4.52 -15.91 5.88
CA MET A 158 4.92 -14.94 4.89
C MET A 158 6.37 -14.53 5.17
N LYS A 159 7.24 -14.68 4.17
CA LYS A 159 8.57 -14.08 4.19
C LYS A 159 8.40 -12.61 3.81
N MET A 160 8.93 -11.72 4.62
CA MET A 160 8.76 -10.28 4.55
C MET A 160 10.11 -9.57 4.46
N ALA A 161 10.11 -8.39 3.87
CA ALA A 161 11.19 -7.41 3.95
C ALA A 161 10.55 -6.04 4.27
N PRO A 162 10.02 -5.85 5.50
CA PRO A 162 9.16 -4.73 5.82
C PRO A 162 9.95 -3.41 5.90
N ILE A 163 9.23 -2.31 5.70
CA ILE A 163 9.73 -0.94 5.82
C ILE A 163 8.80 -0.11 6.70
N PRO A 164 9.23 1.04 7.25
CA PRO A 164 8.30 2.04 7.78
C PRO A 164 7.36 2.54 6.66
N ALA A 165 6.07 2.69 6.95
CA ALA A 165 5.12 3.28 5.99
C ALA A 165 5.53 4.71 5.57
N GLU A 166 6.24 5.42 6.43
CA GLU A 166 6.79 6.74 6.14
C GLU A 166 7.80 6.70 4.99
N ALA A 167 8.68 5.69 4.92
CA ALA A 167 9.63 5.53 3.82
C ALA A 167 8.92 5.33 2.47
N ALA A 168 7.83 4.54 2.46
CA ALA A 168 7.01 4.40 1.27
C ALA A 168 6.27 5.72 0.92
N ALA A 169 5.79 6.47 1.93
CA ALA A 169 5.13 7.75 1.72
C ALA A 169 6.09 8.80 1.12
N HIS A 170 7.33 8.86 1.58
CA HIS A 170 8.36 9.75 1.01
C HIS A 170 8.59 9.44 -0.46
N LEU A 171 8.80 8.16 -0.82
CA LEU A 171 8.98 7.76 -2.22
C LEU A 171 7.77 8.12 -3.10
N VAL A 172 6.54 7.94 -2.59
CA VAL A 172 5.32 8.34 -3.30
C VAL A 172 5.29 9.85 -3.54
N CYS A 173 5.69 10.66 -2.55
CA CYS A 173 5.79 12.11 -2.69
C CYS A 173 6.87 12.51 -3.70
N ASP A 174 8.06 11.87 -3.66
CA ASP A 174 9.17 12.14 -4.58
C ASP A 174 8.77 11.85 -6.05
N VAL A 175 7.99 10.79 -6.27
CA VAL A 175 7.45 10.48 -7.61
C VAL A 175 6.36 11.47 -8.01
N ALA A 176 5.52 11.88 -7.07
CA ALA A 176 4.40 12.79 -7.34
C ALA A 176 4.88 14.20 -7.68
N ASP A 177 5.89 14.73 -6.98
CA ASP A 177 6.44 16.06 -7.22
C ASP A 177 7.54 16.11 -8.30
N GLY A 178 7.98 14.92 -8.77
CA GLY A 178 8.98 14.80 -9.84
C GLY A 178 10.42 14.82 -9.34
N SER A 179 10.67 14.73 -8.03
CA SER A 179 12.02 14.63 -7.45
C SER A 179 12.67 13.28 -7.71
N GLU A 180 11.86 12.22 -7.88
CA GLU A 180 12.32 10.86 -8.19
C GLU A 180 12.28 10.61 -9.71
N LYS A 181 13.37 10.00 -10.20
CA LYS A 181 13.46 9.58 -11.60
C LYS A 181 12.74 8.24 -11.82
N VAL A 182 11.62 8.29 -12.50
CA VAL A 182 10.83 7.09 -12.81
C VAL A 182 11.45 6.30 -13.95
N PRO A 183 11.66 4.98 -13.81
CA PRO A 183 12.06 4.10 -14.92
C PRO A 183 11.06 4.14 -16.09
N GLY A 184 11.53 3.85 -17.30
CA GLY A 184 10.66 3.83 -18.49
C GLY A 184 9.52 2.80 -18.45
N THR A 185 9.54 1.88 -17.50
CA THR A 185 8.45 0.93 -17.22
C THR A 185 7.27 1.56 -16.49
N GLY A 186 7.42 2.76 -15.92
CA GLY A 186 6.42 3.37 -15.03
C GLY A 186 6.25 2.66 -13.68
N ILE A 187 7.20 1.79 -13.29
CA ILE A 187 7.14 1.00 -12.07
C ILE A 187 8.36 1.31 -11.20
N VAL A 188 8.12 1.64 -9.94
CA VAL A 188 9.17 1.85 -8.93
C VAL A 188 8.89 0.92 -7.75
N SER A 189 9.91 0.17 -7.32
CA SER A 189 9.79 -0.77 -6.20
C SER A 189 10.65 -0.36 -5.02
N ILE A 190 10.13 -0.61 -3.81
CA ILE A 190 10.82 -0.34 -2.54
C ILE A 190 10.66 -1.52 -1.59
N ARG A 191 11.75 -1.89 -0.91
CA ARG A 191 11.81 -2.97 0.07
C ARG A 191 12.70 -2.64 1.26
N GLY A 192 12.52 -3.38 2.37
CA GLY A 192 13.48 -3.40 3.46
C GLY A 192 14.72 -4.25 3.14
N GLU A 193 15.85 -3.91 3.75
CA GLU A 193 17.04 -4.79 3.76
C GLU A 193 16.85 -5.95 4.73
N GLU A 194 16.16 -5.70 5.85
CA GLU A 194 15.88 -6.72 6.84
C GLU A 194 14.81 -7.69 6.35
N GLU A 195 15.15 -8.97 6.27
CA GLU A 195 14.23 -10.04 5.91
C GLU A 195 13.92 -10.94 7.12
N GLY A 196 12.68 -11.39 7.20
CA GLY A 196 12.25 -12.32 8.23
C GLY A 196 10.84 -12.86 7.94
N THR A 197 10.34 -13.70 8.81
CA THR A 197 8.96 -14.19 8.75
C THR A 197 8.03 -13.32 9.58
N THR A 198 6.74 -13.35 9.26
CA THR A 198 5.70 -12.65 10.07
C THR A 198 5.83 -12.99 11.56
N ALA A 199 6.07 -14.28 11.90
CA ALA A 199 6.18 -14.69 13.30
C ALA A 199 7.46 -14.18 13.98
N GLU A 200 8.57 -14.05 13.27
CA GLU A 200 9.81 -13.48 13.82
C GLU A 200 9.60 -12.01 14.19
N PHE A 201 9.06 -11.21 13.28
CA PHE A 201 8.76 -9.80 13.56
C PHE A 201 7.75 -9.64 14.71
N VAL A 202 6.65 -10.43 14.71
CA VAL A 202 5.64 -10.38 15.77
C VAL A 202 6.23 -10.78 17.13
N LYS A 203 7.11 -11.79 17.21
CA LYS A 203 7.77 -12.19 18.47
C LYS A 203 8.69 -11.08 18.99
N ARG A 204 9.42 -10.41 18.10
CA ARG A 204 10.27 -9.27 18.48
C ARG A 204 9.44 -8.10 18.99
N LEU A 205 8.31 -7.78 18.33
CA LEU A 205 7.35 -6.78 18.83
C LEU A 205 6.80 -7.13 20.21
N LEU A 206 6.39 -8.39 20.43
CA LEU A 206 5.91 -8.85 21.73
C LEU A 206 7.00 -8.71 22.81
N THR A 207 8.26 -8.99 22.46
CA THR A 207 9.38 -8.82 23.40
C THR A 207 9.60 -7.34 23.73
N ALA A 208 9.51 -6.46 22.74
CA ALA A 208 9.78 -5.04 22.92
C ALA A 208 8.63 -4.28 23.60
N ARG A 209 7.38 -4.59 23.26
CA ARG A 209 6.18 -3.84 23.70
C ARG A 209 5.33 -4.56 24.74
N GLY A 210 5.50 -5.89 24.89
CA GLY A 210 4.62 -6.75 25.69
C GLY A 210 3.31 -7.13 24.98
N GLU A 211 2.92 -6.40 23.95
CA GLU A 211 1.70 -6.62 23.16
C GLU A 211 1.91 -6.28 21.69
N VAL A 212 1.02 -6.78 20.80
CA VAL A 212 0.94 -6.40 19.40
C VAL A 212 -0.54 -6.29 19.01
N GLY A 213 -0.97 -5.12 18.50
CA GLY A 213 -2.36 -4.85 18.16
C GLY A 213 -3.34 -5.01 19.33
N GLY A 214 -2.94 -4.66 20.55
CA GLY A 214 -3.72 -4.85 21.78
C GLY A 214 -3.91 -6.32 22.16
N LYS A 215 -3.06 -7.23 21.65
CA LYS A 215 -3.08 -8.66 21.94
C LYS A 215 -1.77 -9.12 22.58
N THR A 216 -1.88 -10.06 23.52
CA THR A 216 -0.74 -10.67 24.24
C THR A 216 -0.71 -12.19 24.04
N PRO A 217 -0.56 -12.68 22.78
CA PRO A 217 -0.59 -14.11 22.54
C PRO A 217 0.59 -14.82 23.24
N LYS A 218 0.32 -15.91 23.96
CA LYS A 218 1.33 -16.77 24.56
C LYS A 218 1.90 -17.78 23.56
N VAL A 219 1.12 -18.10 22.54
CA VAL A 219 1.48 -19.05 21.48
C VAL A 219 1.32 -18.39 20.11
N VAL A 220 2.43 -18.30 19.38
CA VAL A 220 2.44 -17.79 18.01
C VAL A 220 2.76 -18.97 17.08
N ARG A 221 1.88 -19.24 16.12
CA ARG A 221 2.01 -20.27 15.07
C ARG A 221 1.89 -19.64 13.70
N GLN A 222 2.39 -20.32 12.67
CA GLN A 222 2.24 -19.91 11.28
C GLN A 222 1.61 -21.01 10.44
N LEU A 223 0.73 -20.63 9.52
CA LEU A 223 0.15 -21.50 8.50
C LEU A 223 0.20 -20.81 7.12
N PRO A 224 0.51 -21.54 6.03
CA PRO A 224 0.69 -20.94 4.69
C PRO A 224 -0.65 -20.74 3.96
N TYR A 225 -1.66 -20.15 4.63
CA TYR A 225 -3.00 -19.99 4.06
C TYR A 225 -3.09 -18.92 2.96
N PHE A 226 -2.04 -18.12 2.72
CA PHE A 226 -1.94 -17.24 1.55
C PHE A 226 -1.19 -17.87 0.36
N GLY A 227 -0.80 -19.16 0.49
CA GLY A 227 -0.12 -19.90 -0.56
C GLY A 227 1.40 -19.93 -0.44
N SER A 228 2.00 -20.88 -1.15
CA SER A 228 3.44 -21.16 -1.06
C SER A 228 4.32 -20.06 -1.66
N ALA A 229 3.84 -19.33 -2.67
CA ALA A 229 4.60 -18.25 -3.27
C ALA A 229 4.85 -17.12 -2.24
N ILE A 230 3.83 -16.72 -1.49
CA ILE A 230 3.92 -15.69 -0.44
C ILE A 230 4.79 -16.18 0.72
N ALA A 231 4.62 -17.44 1.12
CA ALA A 231 5.44 -18.05 2.17
C ALA A 231 6.95 -18.04 1.83
N LYS A 232 7.30 -18.10 0.54
CA LYS A 232 8.69 -18.12 0.04
C LYS A 232 9.24 -16.75 -0.36
N GLY A 233 8.54 -15.66 -0.07
CA GLY A 233 9.01 -14.29 -0.36
C GLY A 233 8.54 -13.73 -1.68
N GLY A 234 7.46 -14.25 -2.28
CA GLY A 234 6.93 -13.74 -3.54
C GLY A 234 6.43 -12.28 -3.49
N LEU A 235 6.42 -11.66 -2.29
CA LEU A 235 6.12 -10.24 -2.10
C LEU A 235 7.39 -9.38 -1.89
N ILE A 236 8.57 -9.92 -2.13
CA ILE A 236 9.84 -9.21 -1.99
C ILE A 236 10.42 -9.03 -3.41
N PRO A 237 10.54 -7.80 -3.92
CA PRO A 237 11.13 -7.55 -5.22
C PRO A 237 12.64 -7.77 -5.18
N ASP A 238 13.18 -8.42 -6.21
CA ASP A 238 14.61 -8.61 -6.37
C ASP A 238 14.96 -8.64 -7.88
N PRO A 239 15.68 -7.62 -8.40
CA PRO A 239 16.13 -6.41 -7.69
C PRO A 239 14.98 -5.43 -7.40
N ALA A 240 15.16 -4.57 -6.37
CA ALA A 240 14.33 -3.42 -6.10
C ALA A 240 15.00 -2.12 -6.56
N ASN A 241 14.22 -1.07 -6.87
CA ASN A 241 14.75 0.26 -7.18
C ASN A 241 15.30 0.95 -5.93
N HIS A 242 14.62 0.77 -4.79
CA HIS A 242 14.99 1.35 -3.51
C HIS A 242 15.04 0.29 -2.41
N THR A 243 16.02 0.42 -1.53
CA THR A 243 16.14 -0.37 -0.29
C THR A 243 16.18 0.56 0.92
N VAL A 244 15.56 0.12 2.02
CA VAL A 244 15.48 0.85 3.28
C VAL A 244 16.19 0.02 4.34
N SER A 245 17.23 0.59 4.94
CA SER A 245 18.03 -0.10 5.97
C SER A 245 17.40 -0.11 7.36
N THR A 246 16.34 0.72 7.58
CA THR A 246 15.67 0.81 8.87
C THR A 246 15.18 -0.54 9.35
N THR A 247 15.71 -1.00 10.47
CA THR A 247 15.33 -2.25 11.14
C THR A 247 14.06 -2.07 11.97
N LEU A 248 13.47 -3.20 12.43
CA LEU A 248 12.32 -3.16 13.34
C LEU A 248 12.64 -2.40 14.63
N GLU A 249 13.83 -2.58 15.20
CA GLU A 249 14.24 -1.92 16.44
C GLU A 249 14.42 -0.42 16.26
N GLU A 250 15.02 0.03 15.16
CA GLU A 250 15.16 1.45 14.84
C GLU A 250 13.81 2.11 14.62
N TRP A 251 12.91 1.44 13.91
CA TRP A 251 11.53 1.91 13.75
C TRP A 251 10.81 2.02 15.09
N LEU A 252 10.94 1.01 15.97
CA LEU A 252 10.35 1.04 17.31
C LEU A 252 10.90 2.19 18.16
N ALA A 253 12.19 2.51 18.03
CA ALA A 253 12.81 3.60 18.74
C ALA A 253 12.38 5.00 18.25
N SER A 254 11.78 5.07 17.05
CA SER A 254 11.29 6.32 16.46
C SER A 254 9.82 6.65 16.80
N LEU A 255 9.09 5.76 17.46
CA LEU A 255 7.69 5.93 17.87
C LEU A 255 7.58 6.69 19.20
#